data_5b95343fbc4073fc374ed175f3b0ba6d
#
_entry.id   5b95343fbc4073fc374ed175f3b0ba6d
#
_cell.length_a   1.000
_cell.length_b   1.000
_cell.length_c   1.000
_cell.angle_alpha   90.00
_cell.angle_beta   90.00
_cell.angle_gamma   90.00
#
_symmetry.space_group_name_H-M   'P 1'
#
loop_
_entity.id
_entity.type
_entity.pdbx_description
1 polymer ?
#
loop_
_entity_poly.entity_id
_entity_poly.type
_entity_poly.pdbx_seq_one_letter_code
_entity_poly.pdbx_strand_id
1 'polypeptide(L)'
;DFDLCTKPPAAPADWLFPSPWTILYRLMGIAMGLVWRSSTGRARKEATALWSIQLAVNGLWPVLFFLLGAHGPAFFWLVGLIVLVLFMIADFSRRNATAAWLSTPYLLWLLFAAYLNLGIWLLNR
;
A
#
# COMPACT_ATOMS: atom_id res chain seq x y z
N ASP A 1 18.20 10.55 -1.87
CA ASP A 1 17.15 11.56 -1.85
C ASP A 1 16.31 11.46 -3.11
N PHE A 2 14.99 11.45 -2.94
CA PHE A 2 14.06 11.30 -4.05
C PHE A 2 14.22 12.40 -5.10
N ASP A 3 14.43 13.63 -4.68
CA ASP A 3 14.58 14.75 -5.59
C ASP A 3 15.85 14.69 -6.44
N LEU A 4 16.87 14.02 -5.94
CA LEU A 4 18.15 13.88 -6.63
C LEU A 4 18.18 12.68 -7.57
N CYS A 5 17.19 11.80 -7.52
CA CYS A 5 17.13 10.63 -8.37
C CYS A 5 16.57 10.96 -9.75
N THR A 6 17.03 10.22 -10.76
CA THR A 6 16.42 10.27 -12.08
C THR A 6 15.04 9.61 -11.98
N LYS A 7 14.00 10.35 -12.34
CA LYS A 7 12.62 9.87 -12.20
C LYS A 7 12.09 9.33 -13.53
N PRO A 8 11.26 8.27 -13.50
CA PRO A 8 10.64 7.77 -14.72
C PRO A 8 9.56 8.73 -15.24
N PRO A 9 9.15 8.59 -16.51
CA PRO A 9 8.00 9.36 -17.00
C PRO A 9 6.78 9.12 -16.13
N ALA A 10 5.94 10.12 -15.97
CA ALA A 10 4.73 10.11 -15.16
C ALA A 10 4.98 10.11 -13.66
N ALA A 11 6.23 10.34 -13.20
CA ALA A 11 6.49 10.51 -11.77
C ALA A 11 5.80 11.79 -11.28
N PRO A 12 5.02 11.72 -10.17
CA PRO A 12 4.34 12.90 -9.64
C PRO A 12 5.32 13.86 -8.96
N ALA A 13 4.90 15.09 -8.79
CA ALA A 13 5.62 16.02 -7.94
C ALA A 13 5.60 15.53 -6.49
N ASP A 14 6.64 15.88 -5.72
CA ASP A 14 6.78 15.38 -4.35
C ASP A 14 5.57 15.70 -3.48
N TRP A 15 4.96 16.88 -3.66
CA TRP A 15 3.81 17.28 -2.84
C TRP A 15 2.56 16.45 -3.11
N LEU A 16 2.51 15.70 -4.22
CA LEU A 16 1.37 14.82 -4.52
C LEU A 16 1.36 13.54 -3.68
N PHE A 17 2.48 13.15 -3.09
CA PHE A 17 2.52 11.92 -2.30
C PHE A 17 1.69 11.97 -1.02
N PRO A 18 1.77 13.05 -0.20
CA PRO A 18 0.98 13.08 1.04
C PRO A 18 -0.53 13.08 0.80
N SER A 19 -1.02 13.80 -0.23
CA SER A 19 -2.45 13.94 -0.48
C SER A 19 -3.13 12.62 -0.81
N PRO A 20 -2.62 11.83 -1.79
CA PRO A 20 -3.22 10.52 -2.06
C PRO A 20 -3.16 9.60 -0.85
N TRP A 21 -2.06 9.60 -0.10
CA TRP A 21 -1.92 8.74 1.06
C TRP A 21 -2.94 9.06 2.13
N THR A 22 -3.24 10.34 2.36
CA THR A 22 -4.25 10.76 3.34
C THR A 22 -5.62 10.19 2.97
N ILE A 23 -6.00 10.29 1.70
CA ILE A 23 -7.26 9.76 1.21
C ILE A 23 -7.30 8.24 1.36
N LEU A 24 -6.21 7.55 0.97
CA LEU A 24 -6.13 6.10 1.01
C LEU A 24 -6.20 5.56 2.43
N TYR A 25 -5.53 6.22 3.39
CA TYR A 25 -5.60 5.81 4.80
C TYR A 25 -7.01 5.96 5.36
N ARG A 26 -7.73 7.01 4.96
CA ARG A 26 -9.13 7.19 5.37
C ARG A 26 -9.99 6.07 4.82
N LEU A 27 -9.82 5.73 3.53
CA LEU A 27 -10.56 4.64 2.92
C LEU A 27 -10.26 3.31 3.60
N MET A 28 -9.00 3.07 3.96
CA MET A 28 -8.62 1.86 4.68
C MET A 28 -9.26 1.78 6.06
N GLY A 29 -9.33 2.90 6.76
CA GLY A 29 -9.98 2.96 8.07
C GLY A 29 -11.47 2.65 7.96
N ILE A 30 -12.15 3.23 6.97
CA ILE A 30 -13.55 2.97 6.73
C ILE A 30 -13.77 1.49 6.36
N ALA A 31 -12.91 0.97 5.47
CA ALA A 31 -12.99 -0.44 5.06
C ALA A 31 -12.88 -1.38 6.26
N MET A 32 -11.90 -1.13 7.14
CA MET A 32 -11.71 -1.96 8.34
C MET A 32 -12.91 -1.85 9.28
N GLY A 33 -13.46 -0.64 9.44
CA GLY A 33 -14.66 -0.45 10.24
C GLY A 33 -15.84 -1.25 9.71
N LEU A 34 -16.03 -1.28 8.39
CA LEU A 34 -17.10 -2.07 7.78
C LEU A 34 -16.90 -3.56 7.99
N VAL A 35 -15.68 -4.05 7.84
CA VAL A 35 -15.34 -5.46 8.08
C VAL A 35 -15.54 -5.81 9.54
N TRP A 36 -15.13 -4.94 10.45
CA TRP A 36 -15.30 -5.14 11.88
C TRP A 36 -16.78 -5.34 12.23
N ARG A 37 -17.65 -4.50 11.68
CA ARG A 37 -19.09 -4.59 11.92
C ARG A 37 -19.71 -5.81 11.26
N SER A 38 -19.13 -6.29 10.16
CA SER A 38 -19.70 -7.38 9.36
C SER A 38 -19.16 -8.75 9.76
N SER A 39 -18.26 -8.83 10.74
CA SER A 39 -17.60 -10.07 11.13
C SER A 39 -17.48 -10.16 12.64
N THR A 40 -17.27 -11.39 13.13
CA THR A 40 -17.10 -11.65 14.56
C THR A 40 -16.09 -12.79 14.75
N GLY A 41 -15.61 -12.94 15.99
CA GLY A 41 -14.77 -14.07 16.35
C GLY A 41 -13.51 -14.18 15.52
N ARG A 42 -13.24 -15.38 15.03
CA ARG A 42 -12.02 -15.69 14.27
C ARG A 42 -11.94 -14.91 12.97
N ALA A 43 -13.08 -14.75 12.29
CA ALA A 43 -13.12 -14.01 11.03
C ALA A 43 -12.64 -12.57 11.22
N ARG A 44 -13.12 -11.91 12.28
CA ARG A 44 -12.71 -10.55 12.62
C ARG A 44 -11.21 -10.50 12.95
N LYS A 45 -10.71 -11.49 13.70
CA LYS A 45 -9.30 -11.54 14.06
C LYS A 45 -8.41 -11.68 12.82
N GLU A 46 -8.80 -12.55 11.89
CA GLU A 46 -8.04 -12.74 10.66
C GLU A 46 -8.01 -11.49 9.80
N ALA A 47 -9.17 -10.84 9.63
CA ALA A 47 -9.25 -9.60 8.86
C ALA A 47 -8.42 -8.50 9.50
N THR A 48 -8.51 -8.36 10.82
CA THR A 48 -7.74 -7.34 11.55
C THR A 48 -6.25 -7.61 11.46
N ALA A 49 -5.84 -8.88 11.54
CA ALA A 49 -4.42 -9.24 11.41
C ALA A 49 -3.88 -8.88 10.03
N LEU A 50 -4.60 -9.23 8.96
CA LEU A 50 -4.18 -8.87 7.59
C LEU A 50 -4.07 -7.37 7.41
N TRP A 51 -5.08 -6.62 7.88
CA TRP A 51 -5.09 -5.17 7.78
C TRP A 51 -3.91 -4.55 8.54
N SER A 52 -3.67 -5.01 9.76
CA SER A 52 -2.60 -4.47 10.60
C SER A 52 -1.22 -4.81 10.05
N ILE A 53 -1.01 -6.04 9.59
CA ILE A 53 0.28 -6.47 9.03
C ILE A 53 0.60 -5.67 7.77
N GLN A 54 -0.35 -5.55 6.84
CA GLN A 54 -0.09 -4.80 5.62
C GLN A 54 0.16 -3.32 5.91
N LEU A 55 -0.49 -2.76 6.93
CA LEU A 55 -0.27 -1.38 7.30
C LEU A 55 1.14 -1.18 7.86
N ALA A 56 1.62 -2.11 8.70
CA ALA A 56 2.99 -2.06 9.22
C ALA A 56 4.02 -2.20 8.09
N VAL A 57 3.79 -3.13 7.16
CA VAL A 57 4.67 -3.31 6.01
C VAL A 57 4.67 -2.05 5.14
N ASN A 58 3.49 -1.45 4.96
CA ASN A 58 3.36 -0.19 4.22
C ASN A 58 4.18 0.92 4.88
N GLY A 59 4.12 1.04 6.19
CA GLY A 59 4.83 2.09 6.92
C GLY A 59 6.35 1.96 6.85
N LEU A 60 6.88 0.76 6.62
CA LEU A 60 8.31 0.54 6.52
C LEU A 60 8.87 0.82 5.12
N TRP A 61 8.02 0.80 4.08
CA TRP A 61 8.47 1.05 2.72
C TRP A 61 9.13 2.42 2.55
N PRO A 62 8.56 3.54 3.04
CA PRO A 62 9.22 4.84 2.91
C PRO A 62 10.59 4.88 3.57
N VAL A 63 10.80 4.14 4.66
CA VAL A 63 12.09 4.05 5.32
C VAL A 63 13.12 3.45 4.36
N LEU A 64 12.78 2.35 3.71
CA LEU A 64 13.68 1.70 2.75
C LEU A 64 13.93 2.58 1.53
N PHE A 65 12.88 3.20 1.01
CA PHE A 65 12.95 3.94 -0.24
C PHE A 65 13.62 5.30 -0.06
N PHE A 66 13.16 6.09 0.91
CA PHE A 66 13.59 7.48 1.06
C PHE A 66 14.78 7.64 2.00
N LEU A 67 14.76 6.98 3.17
CA LEU A 67 15.78 7.20 4.18
C LEU A 67 17.05 6.39 3.92
N LEU A 68 16.90 5.15 3.48
CA LEU A 68 18.04 4.27 3.25
C LEU A 68 18.50 4.25 1.80
N GLY A 69 17.68 4.80 0.89
CA GLY A 69 18.00 4.78 -0.54
C GLY A 69 18.07 3.37 -1.13
N ALA A 70 17.48 2.39 -0.45
CA ALA A 70 17.54 1.00 -0.85
C ALA A 70 16.43 0.70 -1.85
N HIS A 71 16.56 1.23 -3.07
CA HIS A 71 15.48 1.17 -4.07
C HIS A 71 15.20 -0.25 -4.56
N GLY A 72 16.22 -1.08 -4.71
CA GLY A 72 16.01 -2.48 -5.09
C GLY A 72 15.27 -3.27 -4.03
N PRO A 73 15.79 -3.35 -2.80
CA PRO A 73 15.07 -3.99 -1.69
C PRO A 73 13.69 -3.39 -1.45
N ALA A 74 13.55 -2.06 -1.59
CA ALA A 74 12.25 -1.40 -1.43
C ALA A 74 11.25 -1.89 -2.46
N PHE A 75 11.68 -2.10 -3.70
CA PHE A 75 10.82 -2.63 -4.75
C PHE A 75 10.27 -4.02 -4.38
N PHE A 76 11.15 -4.92 -3.94
CA PHE A 76 10.72 -6.26 -3.54
C PHE A 76 9.84 -6.23 -2.29
N TRP A 77 10.12 -5.32 -1.37
CA TRP A 77 9.26 -5.08 -0.21
C TRP A 77 7.85 -4.67 -0.65
N LEU A 78 7.78 -3.77 -1.62
CA LEU A 78 6.51 -3.28 -2.14
C LEU A 78 5.73 -4.38 -2.87
N VAL A 79 6.42 -5.26 -3.60
CA VAL A 79 5.79 -6.41 -4.23
C VAL A 79 5.15 -7.32 -3.16
N GLY A 80 5.87 -7.57 -2.07
CA GLY A 80 5.33 -8.33 -0.94
C GLY A 80 4.10 -7.68 -0.33
N LEU A 81 4.13 -6.35 -0.18
CA LEU A 81 2.99 -5.59 0.31
C LEU A 81 1.79 -5.74 -0.64
N ILE A 82 2.01 -5.67 -1.94
CA ILE A 82 0.93 -5.84 -2.92
C ILE A 82 0.29 -7.21 -2.77
N VAL A 83 1.08 -8.25 -2.57
CA VAL A 83 0.56 -9.60 -2.35
C VAL A 83 -0.28 -9.65 -1.08
N LEU A 84 0.19 -9.04 0.01
CA LEU A 84 -0.58 -8.96 1.27
C LEU A 84 -1.91 -8.24 1.06
N VAL A 85 -1.91 -7.15 0.31
CA VAL A 85 -3.13 -6.37 0.06
C VAL A 85 -4.11 -7.17 -0.80
N LEU A 86 -3.61 -7.94 -1.77
CA LEU A 86 -4.47 -8.81 -2.56
C LEU A 86 -5.16 -9.86 -1.67
N PHE A 87 -4.43 -10.46 -0.74
CA PHE A 87 -5.03 -11.39 0.22
C PHE A 87 -6.05 -10.68 1.10
N MET A 88 -5.73 -9.47 1.56
CA MET A 88 -6.63 -8.67 2.39
C MET A 88 -7.94 -8.36 1.64
N ILE A 89 -7.84 -7.92 0.39
CA ILE A 89 -9.01 -7.59 -0.42
C ILE A 89 -9.85 -8.84 -0.66
N ALA A 90 -9.22 -9.97 -0.95
CA ALA A 90 -9.93 -11.23 -1.12
C ALA A 90 -10.67 -11.64 0.16
N ASP A 91 -10.01 -11.49 1.31
CA ASP A 91 -10.66 -11.77 2.59
C ASP A 91 -11.81 -10.80 2.86
N PHE A 92 -11.59 -9.49 2.64
CA PHE A 92 -12.61 -8.48 2.85
C PHE A 92 -13.82 -8.71 1.95
N SER A 93 -13.61 -9.16 0.71
CA SER A 93 -14.72 -9.39 -0.22
C SER A 93 -15.70 -10.46 0.30
N ARG A 94 -15.21 -11.39 1.10
CA ARG A 94 -16.04 -12.41 1.73
C ARG A 94 -16.79 -11.90 2.96
N ARG A 95 -16.34 -10.79 3.55
CA ARG A 95 -16.92 -10.20 4.75
C ARG A 95 -17.85 -9.06 4.42
N ASN A 96 -17.39 -8.17 3.54
CA ASN A 96 -18.12 -6.96 3.17
C ASN A 96 -17.61 -6.47 1.83
N ALA A 97 -18.41 -6.58 0.78
CA ALA A 97 -18.01 -6.23 -0.58
C ALA A 97 -17.62 -4.74 -0.69
N THR A 98 -18.30 -3.87 0.03
CA THR A 98 -17.99 -2.43 0.02
C THR A 98 -16.59 -2.18 0.55
N ALA A 99 -16.18 -2.89 1.61
CA ALA A 99 -14.84 -2.77 2.16
C ALA A 99 -13.77 -3.18 1.14
N ALA A 100 -14.03 -4.24 0.37
CA ALA A 100 -13.11 -4.66 -0.69
C ALA A 100 -13.00 -3.58 -1.77
N TRP A 101 -14.10 -3.00 -2.19
CA TRP A 101 -14.09 -1.92 -3.18
C TRP A 101 -13.36 -0.69 -2.67
N LEU A 102 -13.54 -0.32 -1.40
CA LEU A 102 -12.85 0.83 -0.81
C LEU A 102 -11.34 0.61 -0.71
N SER A 103 -10.89 -0.64 -0.67
CA SER A 103 -9.46 -0.98 -0.63
C SER A 103 -8.83 -1.04 -2.02
N THR A 104 -9.63 -1.07 -3.08
CA THR A 104 -9.13 -1.16 -4.46
C THR A 104 -8.29 0.05 -4.89
N PRO A 105 -8.69 1.31 -4.61
CA PRO A 105 -7.84 2.46 -4.93
C PRO A 105 -6.46 2.38 -4.29
N TYR A 106 -6.37 1.84 -3.08
CA TYR A 106 -5.11 1.63 -2.41
C TYR A 106 -4.22 0.66 -3.19
N LEU A 107 -4.80 -0.46 -3.65
CA LEU A 107 -4.07 -1.42 -4.48
C LEU A 107 -3.56 -0.77 -5.77
N LEU A 108 -4.40 0.01 -6.44
CA LEU A 108 -4.00 0.71 -7.66
C LEU A 108 -2.85 1.68 -7.39
N TRP A 109 -2.89 2.39 -6.26
CA TRP A 109 -1.80 3.29 -5.88
C TRP A 109 -0.51 2.52 -5.62
N LEU A 110 -0.60 1.35 -4.97
CA LEU A 110 0.57 0.51 -4.74
C LEU A 110 1.20 0.02 -6.04
N LEU A 111 0.38 -0.31 -7.04
CA LEU A 111 0.88 -0.71 -8.35
C LEU A 111 1.60 0.45 -9.03
N PHE A 112 1.06 1.66 -8.92
CA PHE A 112 1.72 2.85 -9.44
C PHE A 112 3.03 3.11 -8.70
N ALA A 113 3.04 2.97 -7.37
CA ALA A 113 4.25 3.13 -6.58
C ALA A 113 5.31 2.11 -6.96
N ALA A 114 4.91 0.87 -7.27
CA ALA A 114 5.83 -0.17 -7.74
C ALA A 114 6.46 0.23 -9.08
N TYR A 115 5.68 0.79 -9.99
CA TYR A 115 6.20 1.32 -11.25
C TYR A 115 7.26 2.39 -11.00
N LEU A 116 6.94 3.35 -10.13
CA LEU A 116 7.88 4.44 -9.82
C LEU A 116 9.16 3.89 -9.16
N ASN A 117 9.00 2.98 -8.20
CA ASN A 117 10.13 2.40 -7.48
C ASN A 117 11.04 1.63 -8.45
N LEU A 118 10.46 0.83 -9.31
CA LEU A 118 11.22 0.06 -10.29
C LEU A 118 11.95 1.00 -11.25
N GLY A 119 11.27 2.03 -11.75
CA GLY A 119 11.87 2.99 -12.66
C GLY A 119 13.04 3.73 -12.03
N ILE A 120 12.87 4.18 -10.79
CA ILE A 120 13.94 4.89 -10.08
C ILE A 120 15.13 3.97 -9.85
N TRP A 121 14.88 2.72 -9.44
CA TRP A 121 15.93 1.75 -9.21
C TRP A 121 16.72 1.47 -10.50
N LEU A 122 16.01 1.22 -11.61
CA LEU A 122 16.67 0.92 -12.88
C LEU A 122 17.43 2.10 -13.46
N LEU A 123 16.94 3.33 -13.26
CA LEU A 123 17.58 4.52 -13.79
C LEU A 123 18.75 5.02 -12.94
N ASN A 124 18.85 4.58 -11.69
CA ASN A 124 19.85 5.08 -10.74
C ASN A 124 20.75 3.99 -10.17
N ARG A 125 20.72 2.80 -10.72
CA ARG A 125 21.59 1.72 -10.24
C ARG A 125 23.00 1.81 -10.84
#